data_2c82ce52246e8062d6cbb4b8ab52e05a
#
_entry.id   2c82ce52246e8062d6cbb4b8ab52e05a
#
_cell.length_a   1.000
_cell.length_b   1.000
_cell.length_c   1.000
_cell.angle_alpha   90.00
_cell.angle_beta   90.00
_cell.angle_gamma   90.00
#
_symmetry.space_group_name_H-M   'P 1'
#
loop_
_entity.id
_entity.type
_entity.pdbx_description
1 polymer ?
#
loop_
_entity_poly.entity_id
_entity_poly.type
_entity_poly.pdbx_seq_one_letter_code
_entity_poly.pdbx_strand_id
1 'polypeptide(L)'
;MSTDATFRFRANTTVGGGHAIRCMTLAEELAGLGWDCMLECNAEAPEVVGALRRCSVPLAPLEQDRPSRLVVIDDYGVDATTEQGQRARTERLFVIDDLADRWHLCEALLDPTPGVSPSMHETNIPAGCRMLLGPRYAPLRSAFRHARQAALARREPDGINRVLVMPGQADQADLASLSIRVVRAALPHAAIDLVLGAGAPHLKRLRGEAGPGPGLTLHVDIDAAAMADLMTRADLAIGAGGGGALERCALGLPTILVIVAENQRYVAAGLVDAGAARLAGRIEEIDAG
;
A
#
# COMPACT_ATOMS: atom_id res chain seq x y z
N MET A 1 27.33 19.21 0.55
CA MET A 1 26.29 19.18 -0.49
C MET A 1 24.99 18.96 0.24
N SER A 2 23.94 19.71 -0.06
CA SER A 2 22.61 19.53 0.53
C SER A 2 22.11 18.10 0.24
N THR A 3 21.59 17.41 1.24
CA THR A 3 20.95 16.08 1.12
C THR A 3 19.45 16.29 1.26
N ASP A 4 18.83 16.90 0.24
CA ASP A 4 17.41 17.19 0.22
C ASP A 4 16.66 16.33 -0.80
N ALA A 5 15.47 15.87 -0.41
CA ALA A 5 14.61 15.02 -1.23
C ALA A 5 13.14 15.47 -1.14
N THR A 6 12.47 15.52 -2.28
CA THR A 6 11.05 15.81 -2.38
C THR A 6 10.31 14.61 -2.96
N PHE A 7 9.23 14.19 -2.29
CA PHE A 7 8.38 13.08 -2.68
C PHE A 7 7.03 13.61 -3.14
N ARG A 8 6.68 13.38 -4.40
CA ARG A 8 5.48 13.91 -5.05
C ARG A 8 4.49 12.80 -5.35
N PHE A 9 3.27 12.96 -4.87
CA PHE A 9 2.20 11.97 -5.06
C PHE A 9 0.82 12.60 -4.97
N ARG A 10 -0.20 11.89 -5.49
CA ARG A 10 -1.61 12.14 -5.21
C ARG A 10 -2.23 10.97 -4.47
N ALA A 11 -3.15 11.29 -3.56
CA ALA A 11 -4.04 10.31 -2.94
C ALA A 11 -5.45 10.90 -2.89
N ASN A 12 -6.43 10.11 -3.27
CA ASN A 12 -7.85 10.44 -3.20
C ASN A 12 -8.67 9.14 -3.07
N THR A 13 -9.96 9.23 -2.99
CA THR A 13 -10.84 8.06 -2.83
C THR A 13 -10.81 7.10 -4.02
N THR A 14 -10.46 7.57 -5.21
CA THR A 14 -10.39 6.76 -6.45
C THR A 14 -9.05 6.01 -6.55
N VAL A 15 -7.93 6.73 -6.38
CA VAL A 15 -6.58 6.15 -6.49
C VAL A 15 -6.20 5.38 -5.21
N GLY A 16 -6.79 5.78 -4.09
CA GLY A 16 -6.45 5.21 -2.77
C GLY A 16 -5.21 5.85 -2.14
N GLY A 17 -4.71 5.21 -1.08
CA GLY A 17 -3.60 5.72 -0.27
C GLY A 17 -2.24 5.08 -0.54
N GLY A 18 -2.12 4.20 -1.53
CA GLY A 18 -0.91 3.42 -1.79
C GLY A 18 0.32 4.27 -2.06
N HIS A 19 0.20 5.26 -2.95
CA HIS A 19 1.26 6.21 -3.30
C HIS A 19 1.75 6.99 -2.07
N ALA A 20 0.81 7.50 -1.27
CA ALA A 20 1.14 8.24 -0.04
C ALA A 20 1.96 7.38 0.94
N ILE A 21 1.55 6.13 1.16
CA ILE A 21 2.25 5.21 2.07
C ILE A 21 3.65 4.88 1.53
N ARG A 22 3.81 4.62 0.22
CA ARG A 22 5.13 4.35 -0.37
C ARG A 22 6.07 5.55 -0.24
N CYS A 23 5.60 6.74 -0.62
CA CYS A 23 6.37 7.98 -0.51
C CYS A 23 6.72 8.31 0.95
N MET A 24 5.75 8.24 1.86
CA MET A 24 5.97 8.45 3.29
C MET A 24 7.03 7.49 3.85
N THR A 25 6.93 6.19 3.51
CA THR A 25 7.88 5.18 3.97
C THR A 25 9.31 5.49 3.53
N LEU A 26 9.50 5.83 2.25
CA LEU A 26 10.82 6.16 1.71
C LEU A 26 11.35 7.48 2.30
N ALA A 27 10.48 8.48 2.47
CA ALA A 27 10.86 9.77 3.05
C ALA A 27 11.30 9.63 4.52
N GLU A 28 10.59 8.85 5.32
CA GLU A 28 10.96 8.58 6.73
C GLU A 28 12.29 7.83 6.83
N GLU A 29 12.53 6.83 5.98
CA GLU A 29 13.82 6.11 5.96
C GLU A 29 14.97 7.04 5.53
N LEU A 30 14.80 7.88 4.51
CA LEU A 30 15.81 8.86 4.11
C LEU A 30 16.04 9.92 5.18
N ALA A 31 14.98 10.42 5.82
CA ALA A 31 15.10 11.36 6.94
C ALA A 31 15.89 10.76 8.11
N GLY A 32 15.67 9.46 8.40
CA GLY A 32 16.46 8.71 9.38
C GLY A 32 17.95 8.58 9.01
N LEU A 33 18.28 8.72 7.72
CA LEU A 33 19.67 8.77 7.21
C LEU A 33 20.24 10.19 7.15
N GLY A 34 19.51 11.20 7.65
CA GLY A 34 19.95 12.59 7.72
C GLY A 34 19.62 13.42 6.48
N TRP A 35 18.67 12.98 5.62
CA TRP A 35 18.18 13.78 4.50
C TRP A 35 17.10 14.77 4.96
N ASP A 36 17.09 15.97 4.37
CA ASP A 36 15.99 16.93 4.51
C ASP A 36 14.88 16.55 3.52
N CYS A 37 13.83 15.90 4.03
CA CYS A 37 12.75 15.35 3.22
C CYS A 37 11.49 16.20 3.28
N MET A 38 10.74 16.27 2.15
CA MET A 38 9.45 16.93 2.01
C MET A 38 8.48 16.02 1.27
N LEU A 39 7.25 15.94 1.74
CA LEU A 39 6.14 15.26 1.06
C LEU A 39 5.26 16.31 0.37
N GLU A 40 5.19 16.31 -0.96
CA GLU A 40 4.30 17.17 -1.73
C GLU A 40 3.09 16.37 -2.24
N CYS A 41 1.89 16.79 -1.84
CA CYS A 41 0.67 16.08 -2.17
C CYS A 41 -0.52 17.02 -2.43
N ASN A 42 -1.58 16.46 -3.05
CA ASN A 42 -2.85 17.16 -3.18
C ASN A 42 -3.54 17.35 -1.82
N ALA A 43 -4.43 18.33 -1.72
CA ALA A 43 -5.10 18.70 -0.46
C ALA A 43 -5.93 17.57 0.17
N GLU A 44 -6.46 16.64 -0.64
CA GLU A 44 -7.26 15.51 -0.18
C GLU A 44 -6.42 14.39 0.47
N ALA A 45 -5.13 14.30 0.16
CA ALA A 45 -4.28 13.18 0.58
C ALA A 45 -4.28 12.94 2.10
N PRO A 46 -4.16 13.97 2.98
CA PRO A 46 -4.22 13.77 4.44
C PRO A 46 -5.60 13.37 4.95
N GLU A 47 -6.67 13.61 4.17
CA GLU A 47 -8.03 13.16 4.52
C GLU A 47 -8.21 11.66 4.25
N VAL A 48 -7.64 11.18 3.13
CA VAL A 48 -7.70 9.78 2.71
C VAL A 48 -6.71 8.93 3.51
N VAL A 49 -5.53 9.47 3.82
CA VAL A 49 -4.45 8.76 4.52
C VAL A 49 -4.11 9.50 5.82
N GLY A 50 -4.84 9.19 6.89
CA GLY A 50 -4.65 9.82 8.21
C GLY A 50 -3.24 9.67 8.79
N ALA A 51 -2.46 8.69 8.33
CA ALA A 51 -1.05 8.53 8.70
C ALA A 51 -0.19 9.74 8.31
N LEU A 52 -0.50 10.43 7.20
CA LEU A 52 0.21 11.63 6.77
C LEU A 52 0.19 12.75 7.80
N ARG A 53 -0.90 12.88 8.56
CA ARG A 53 -1.02 13.91 9.62
C ARG A 53 -0.10 13.64 10.82
N ARG A 54 0.39 12.40 10.95
CA ARG A 54 1.28 11.96 12.04
C ARG A 54 2.71 11.71 11.55
N CYS A 55 2.95 11.90 10.26
CA CYS A 55 4.27 11.74 9.66
C CYS A 55 5.24 12.76 10.21
N SER A 56 6.48 12.36 10.48
CA SER A 56 7.54 13.26 10.92
C SER A 56 8.10 14.13 9.80
N VAL A 57 7.87 13.73 8.54
CA VAL A 57 8.30 14.48 7.35
C VAL A 57 7.27 15.56 7.03
N PRO A 58 7.68 16.82 6.82
CA PRO A 58 6.78 17.93 6.50
C PRO A 58 5.97 17.69 5.22
N LEU A 59 4.71 18.18 5.23
CA LEU A 59 3.80 18.18 4.09
C LEU A 59 3.77 19.55 3.41
N ALA A 60 3.68 19.56 2.09
CA ALA A 60 3.52 20.74 1.25
C ALA A 60 2.54 20.49 0.10
N PRO A 61 1.90 21.55 -0.46
CA PRO A 61 1.13 21.44 -1.69
C PRO A 61 2.01 21.08 -2.89
N LEU A 62 1.43 20.34 -3.87
CA LEU A 62 2.13 19.93 -5.12
C LEU A 62 2.70 21.09 -5.94
N GLU A 63 2.12 22.29 -5.79
CA GLU A 63 2.47 23.48 -6.56
C GLU A 63 3.72 24.22 -6.04
N GLN A 64 4.33 23.78 -4.95
CA GLN A 64 5.50 24.47 -4.39
C GLN A 64 6.75 24.38 -5.26
N ASP A 65 6.87 23.34 -6.08
CA ASP A 65 7.96 23.18 -7.06
C ASP A 65 9.37 23.48 -6.47
N ARG A 66 9.62 22.99 -5.27
CA ARG A 66 10.90 23.21 -4.56
C ARG A 66 12.04 22.56 -5.33
N PRO A 67 13.14 23.27 -5.63
CA PRO A 67 14.36 22.63 -6.10
C PRO A 67 14.85 21.62 -5.06
N SER A 68 15.17 20.42 -5.49
CA SER A 68 15.68 19.35 -4.60
C SER A 68 16.73 18.52 -5.33
N ARG A 69 17.69 17.99 -4.60
CA ARG A 69 18.70 17.11 -5.17
C ARG A 69 18.08 15.82 -5.72
N LEU A 70 17.09 15.27 -5.00
CA LEU A 70 16.34 14.11 -5.41
C LEU A 70 14.85 14.45 -5.43
N VAL A 71 14.19 14.17 -6.55
CA VAL A 71 12.72 14.14 -6.63
C VAL A 71 12.26 12.72 -6.85
N VAL A 72 11.35 12.24 -6.01
CA VAL A 72 10.68 10.95 -6.13
C VAL A 72 9.23 11.20 -6.57
N ILE A 73 8.80 10.59 -7.65
CA ILE A 73 7.43 10.69 -8.17
C ILE A 73 6.73 9.33 -8.06
N ASP A 74 5.58 9.32 -7.43
CA ASP A 74 4.68 8.17 -7.32
C ASP A 74 3.24 8.62 -7.62
N ASP A 75 2.92 8.77 -8.91
CA ASP A 75 1.64 9.34 -9.34
C ASP A 75 1.29 8.89 -10.77
N TYR A 76 0.17 8.21 -10.93
CA TYR A 76 -0.31 7.74 -12.23
C TYR A 76 -0.67 8.87 -13.21
N GLY A 77 -0.97 10.07 -12.72
CA GLY A 77 -1.31 11.23 -13.53
C GLY A 77 -0.11 12.05 -14.03
N VAL A 78 1.12 11.63 -13.73
CA VAL A 78 2.34 12.32 -14.16
C VAL A 78 2.88 11.66 -15.42
N ASP A 79 3.13 12.49 -16.46
CA ASP A 79 3.72 12.11 -17.74
C ASP A 79 5.17 12.63 -17.89
N ALA A 80 5.83 12.22 -18.95
CA ALA A 80 7.18 12.65 -19.26
C ALA A 80 7.35 14.18 -19.41
N THR A 81 6.31 14.90 -19.81
CA THR A 81 6.34 16.38 -19.92
C THR A 81 6.42 17.01 -18.54
N THR A 82 5.62 16.50 -17.60
CA THR A 82 5.66 16.94 -16.20
C THR A 82 7.00 16.57 -15.55
N GLU A 83 7.51 15.36 -15.81
CA GLU A 83 8.82 14.91 -15.34
C GLU A 83 9.95 15.78 -15.88
N GLN A 84 9.89 16.22 -17.14
CA GLN A 84 10.86 17.14 -17.72
C GLN A 84 10.88 18.50 -17.00
N GLY A 85 9.72 19.00 -16.59
CA GLY A 85 9.62 20.19 -15.74
C GLY A 85 10.32 20.01 -14.40
N GLN A 86 10.16 18.85 -13.75
CA GLN A 86 10.88 18.50 -12.52
C GLN A 86 12.37 18.33 -12.75
N ARG A 87 12.76 17.73 -13.87
CA ARG A 87 14.16 17.50 -14.25
C ARG A 87 14.97 18.79 -14.34
N ALA A 88 14.35 19.91 -14.69
CA ALA A 88 15.00 21.22 -14.72
C ALA A 88 15.38 21.75 -13.32
N ARG A 89 14.86 21.14 -12.24
CA ARG A 89 14.99 21.59 -10.85
C ARG A 89 15.61 20.56 -9.91
N THR A 90 15.96 19.38 -10.44
CA THR A 90 16.53 18.27 -9.65
C THR A 90 17.79 17.70 -10.29
N GLU A 91 18.73 17.23 -9.47
CA GLU A 91 19.87 16.47 -9.94
C GLU A 91 19.50 15.04 -10.33
N ARG A 92 18.53 14.46 -9.63
CA ARG A 92 18.08 13.07 -9.81
C ARG A 92 16.57 12.95 -9.74
N LEU A 93 16.00 12.25 -10.71
CA LEU A 93 14.59 11.89 -10.74
C LEU A 93 14.44 10.38 -10.54
N PHE A 94 13.65 10.00 -9.56
CA PHE A 94 13.30 8.63 -9.24
C PHE A 94 11.80 8.46 -9.40
N VAL A 95 11.36 7.46 -10.16
CA VAL A 95 9.94 7.19 -10.41
C VAL A 95 9.54 5.86 -9.80
N ILE A 96 8.36 5.81 -9.18
CA ILE A 96 7.69 4.58 -8.78
C ILE A 96 6.53 4.37 -9.76
N ASP A 97 6.60 3.30 -10.54
CA ASP A 97 5.56 2.95 -11.53
C ASP A 97 5.35 1.45 -11.56
N ASP A 98 4.11 1.02 -11.29
CA ASP A 98 3.67 -0.37 -11.27
C ASP A 98 2.64 -0.68 -12.38
N LEU A 99 2.51 0.22 -13.38
CA LEU A 99 1.63 0.04 -14.54
C LEU A 99 2.40 -0.29 -15.83
N ALA A 100 3.61 0.22 -15.99
CA ALA A 100 4.45 0.07 -17.18
C ALA A 100 3.76 0.52 -18.49
N ASP A 101 2.86 1.51 -18.40
CA ASP A 101 1.96 1.93 -19.47
C ASP A 101 2.38 3.23 -20.17
N ARG A 102 3.46 3.90 -19.71
CA ARG A 102 3.91 5.19 -20.21
C ARG A 102 5.41 5.35 -20.12
N TRP A 103 5.94 6.30 -20.88
CA TRP A 103 7.35 6.64 -20.89
C TRP A 103 7.72 7.57 -19.73
N HIS A 104 8.88 7.35 -19.12
CA HIS A 104 9.41 8.11 -17.99
C HIS A 104 10.78 8.71 -18.29
N LEU A 105 11.07 9.88 -17.72
CA LEU A 105 12.35 10.57 -17.80
C LEU A 105 13.08 10.50 -16.45
N CYS A 106 13.57 9.33 -16.06
CA CYS A 106 14.15 9.12 -14.74
C CYS A 106 15.53 8.44 -14.79
N GLU A 107 16.34 8.62 -13.75
CA GLU A 107 17.59 7.89 -13.54
C GLU A 107 17.39 6.55 -12.86
N ALA A 108 16.28 6.39 -12.11
CA ALA A 108 15.91 5.10 -11.53
C ALA A 108 14.39 4.95 -11.50
N LEU A 109 13.93 3.72 -11.72
CA LEU A 109 12.54 3.32 -11.66
C LEU A 109 12.37 2.17 -10.67
N LEU A 110 11.37 2.27 -9.81
CA LEU A 110 10.95 1.23 -8.88
C LEU A 110 9.59 0.68 -9.30
N ASP A 111 9.54 -0.63 -9.51
CA ASP A 111 8.29 -1.39 -9.58
C ASP A 111 8.37 -2.56 -8.59
N PRO A 112 7.66 -2.51 -7.46
CA PRO A 112 7.69 -3.58 -6.47
C PRO A 112 6.78 -4.76 -6.79
N THR A 113 6.14 -4.77 -7.96
CA THR A 113 5.15 -5.79 -8.34
C THR A 113 5.79 -7.18 -8.43
N PRO A 114 5.22 -8.21 -7.79
CA PRO A 114 5.67 -9.57 -7.97
C PRO A 114 5.54 -10.04 -9.43
N GLY A 115 6.58 -10.66 -9.96
CA GLY A 115 6.58 -11.16 -11.35
C GLY A 115 6.91 -10.11 -12.40
N VAL A 116 7.16 -8.85 -12.05
CA VAL A 116 7.61 -7.83 -13.00
C VAL A 116 8.93 -8.22 -13.64
N SER A 117 9.05 -8.00 -14.96
CA SER A 117 10.27 -8.26 -15.72
C SER A 117 10.83 -6.98 -16.35
N PRO A 118 12.13 -6.91 -16.63
CA PRO A 118 12.73 -5.75 -17.30
C PRO A 118 12.07 -5.39 -18.63
N SER A 119 11.61 -6.37 -19.40
CA SER A 119 10.96 -6.16 -20.70
C SER A 119 9.65 -5.36 -20.63
N MET A 120 9.03 -5.27 -19.46
CA MET A 120 7.82 -4.45 -19.26
C MET A 120 8.14 -2.96 -19.25
N HIS A 121 9.33 -2.57 -18.77
CA HIS A 121 9.72 -1.16 -18.61
C HIS A 121 10.79 -0.69 -19.60
N GLU A 122 11.60 -1.58 -20.20
CA GLU A 122 12.79 -1.20 -20.96
C GLU A 122 12.53 -0.24 -22.14
N THR A 123 11.32 -0.30 -22.72
CA THR A 123 10.89 0.61 -23.79
C THR A 123 10.31 1.92 -23.26
N ASN A 124 10.08 2.02 -21.95
CA ASN A 124 9.40 3.13 -21.28
C ASN A 124 10.34 3.98 -20.41
N ILE A 125 11.65 3.76 -20.50
CA ILE A 125 12.67 4.47 -19.71
C ILE A 125 13.89 4.84 -20.55
N PRO A 126 14.69 5.85 -20.16
CA PRO A 126 15.93 6.19 -20.83
C PRO A 126 16.96 5.06 -20.77
N ALA A 127 17.81 4.99 -21.78
CA ALA A 127 18.99 4.12 -21.74
C ALA A 127 19.86 4.46 -20.49
N GLY A 128 20.20 3.44 -19.71
CA GLY A 128 20.97 3.58 -18.46
C GLY A 128 20.13 3.90 -17.22
N CYS A 129 18.81 4.00 -17.31
CA CYS A 129 17.94 4.05 -16.15
C CYS A 129 18.10 2.78 -15.30
N ARG A 130 18.27 2.95 -13.99
CA ARG A 130 18.38 1.82 -13.05
C ARG A 130 16.99 1.29 -12.69
N MET A 131 16.69 0.06 -13.06
CA MET A 131 15.45 -0.60 -12.64
C MET A 131 15.62 -1.33 -11.31
N LEU A 132 14.69 -1.08 -10.39
CA LEU A 132 14.54 -1.74 -9.09
C LEU A 132 13.23 -2.54 -9.15
N LEU A 133 13.30 -3.78 -9.58
CA LEU A 133 12.14 -4.59 -9.91
C LEU A 133 11.87 -5.70 -8.89
N GLY A 134 10.59 -5.88 -8.60
CA GLY A 134 10.07 -6.95 -7.78
C GLY A 134 10.02 -6.66 -6.28
N PRO A 135 9.40 -7.58 -5.51
CA PRO A 135 9.05 -7.36 -4.10
C PRO A 135 10.25 -7.19 -3.16
N ARG A 136 11.46 -7.57 -3.59
CA ARG A 136 12.70 -7.28 -2.83
C ARG A 136 12.97 -5.79 -2.63
N TYR A 137 12.39 -4.95 -3.47
CA TYR A 137 12.51 -3.49 -3.42
C TYR A 137 11.24 -2.81 -2.89
N ALA A 138 10.27 -3.58 -2.39
CA ALA A 138 9.05 -3.01 -1.85
C ALA A 138 9.32 -2.02 -0.70
N PRO A 139 8.79 -0.80 -0.76
CA PRO A 139 8.86 0.14 0.35
C PRO A 139 7.99 -0.36 1.52
N LEU A 140 8.60 -1.06 2.45
CA LEU A 140 7.93 -1.58 3.64
C LEU A 140 8.29 -0.74 4.86
N ARG A 141 7.26 -0.25 5.57
CA ARG A 141 7.43 0.49 6.83
C ARG A 141 8.24 -0.34 7.85
N SER A 142 9.12 0.30 8.59
CA SER A 142 10.08 -0.36 9.51
C SER A 142 9.42 -1.32 10.52
N ALA A 143 8.19 -1.03 10.96
CA ALA A 143 7.42 -1.88 11.87
C ALA A 143 7.24 -3.31 11.35
N PHE A 144 7.04 -3.51 10.04
CA PHE A 144 6.91 -4.85 9.45
C PHE A 144 8.23 -5.61 9.43
N ARG A 145 9.33 -4.92 9.19
CA ARG A 145 10.68 -5.51 9.28
C ARG A 145 10.95 -6.02 10.70
N HIS A 146 10.63 -5.22 11.72
CA HIS A 146 10.80 -5.60 13.13
C HIS A 146 9.88 -6.75 13.55
N ALA A 147 8.64 -6.77 13.09
CA ALA A 147 7.67 -7.82 13.44
C ALA A 147 7.90 -9.15 12.70
N ARG A 148 8.67 -9.15 11.57
CA ARG A 148 8.77 -10.29 10.65
C ARG A 148 9.18 -11.59 11.34
N GLN A 149 10.22 -11.58 12.16
CA GLN A 149 10.73 -12.81 12.80
C GLN A 149 9.66 -13.44 13.71
N ALA A 150 9.02 -12.65 14.55
CA ALA A 150 7.94 -13.11 15.43
C ALA A 150 6.73 -13.60 14.64
N ALA A 151 6.35 -12.89 13.57
CA ALA A 151 5.26 -13.28 12.70
C ALA A 151 5.50 -14.62 12.03
N LEU A 152 6.68 -14.84 11.45
CA LEU A 152 7.03 -16.11 10.79
C LEU A 152 7.08 -17.28 11.77
N ALA A 153 7.60 -17.09 12.98
CA ALA A 153 7.63 -18.13 14.00
C ALA A 153 6.24 -18.61 14.45
N ARG A 154 5.19 -17.78 14.23
CA ARG A 154 3.82 -18.08 14.59
C ARG A 154 3.01 -18.77 13.48
N ARG A 155 3.54 -18.91 12.26
CA ARG A 155 2.76 -19.35 11.06
C ARG A 155 2.46 -20.86 10.97
N GLU A 156 2.36 -21.55 12.10
CA GLU A 156 1.87 -22.93 12.17
C GLU A 156 0.66 -23.02 13.14
N PRO A 157 -0.47 -22.35 12.85
CA PRO A 157 -1.62 -22.34 13.75
C PRO A 157 -2.40 -23.64 13.66
N ASP A 158 -2.94 -24.09 14.78
CA ASP A 158 -3.95 -25.14 14.86
C ASP A 158 -5.33 -24.61 14.42
N GLY A 159 -5.47 -24.35 13.10
CA GLY A 159 -6.67 -23.81 12.50
C GLY A 159 -6.73 -22.28 12.39
N ILE A 160 -7.86 -21.75 11.90
CA ILE A 160 -8.10 -20.32 11.70
C ILE A 160 -9.00 -19.81 12.82
N ASN A 161 -8.42 -19.11 13.78
CA ASN A 161 -9.12 -18.55 14.95
C ASN A 161 -9.25 -17.02 14.86
N ARG A 162 -8.44 -16.37 14.03
CA ARG A 162 -8.44 -14.91 13.87
C ARG A 162 -8.24 -14.51 12.41
N VAL A 163 -9.19 -13.79 11.86
CA VAL A 163 -9.17 -13.29 10.49
C VAL A 163 -8.99 -11.77 10.49
N LEU A 164 -8.01 -11.29 9.73
CA LEU A 164 -7.78 -9.87 9.50
C LEU A 164 -8.42 -9.46 8.17
N VAL A 165 -9.35 -8.52 8.21
CA VAL A 165 -10.01 -7.97 7.02
C VAL A 165 -9.41 -6.61 6.70
N MET A 166 -8.82 -6.48 5.51
CA MET A 166 -8.09 -5.29 5.03
C MET A 166 -8.56 -4.89 3.62
N PRO A 167 -9.75 -4.29 3.49
CA PRO A 167 -10.32 -3.97 2.18
C PRO A 167 -9.64 -2.78 1.49
N GLY A 168 -8.84 -2.04 2.22
CA GLY A 168 -8.22 -0.78 1.85
C GLY A 168 -8.75 0.39 2.69
N GLN A 169 -8.08 1.54 2.61
CA GLN A 169 -8.42 2.71 3.45
C GLN A 169 -9.84 3.21 3.20
N ALA A 170 -10.24 3.31 1.94
CA ALA A 170 -11.54 3.89 1.56
C ALA A 170 -12.68 2.85 1.49
N ASP A 171 -12.39 1.59 1.19
CA ASP A 171 -13.37 0.49 1.03
C ASP A 171 -14.64 0.88 0.25
N GLN A 172 -14.49 1.51 -0.91
CA GLN A 172 -15.61 1.97 -1.74
C GLN A 172 -16.51 0.82 -2.22
N ALA A 173 -15.95 -0.36 -2.42
CA ALA A 173 -16.64 -1.54 -2.91
C ALA A 173 -17.30 -2.39 -1.80
N ASP A 174 -17.27 -1.93 -0.54
CA ASP A 174 -17.81 -2.63 0.65
C ASP A 174 -17.30 -4.08 0.81
N LEU A 175 -16.02 -4.31 0.49
CA LEU A 175 -15.36 -5.58 0.70
C LEU A 175 -15.39 -5.99 2.19
N ALA A 176 -15.39 -5.02 3.10
CA ALA A 176 -15.52 -5.25 4.54
C ALA A 176 -16.77 -6.06 4.86
N SER A 177 -17.95 -5.63 4.39
CA SER A 177 -19.21 -6.31 4.67
C SER A 177 -19.29 -7.70 4.05
N LEU A 178 -18.81 -7.84 2.82
CA LEU A 178 -18.72 -9.14 2.16
C LEU A 178 -17.84 -10.09 2.99
N SER A 179 -16.65 -9.65 3.38
CA SER A 179 -15.69 -10.45 4.14
C SER A 179 -16.26 -10.88 5.49
N ILE A 180 -16.93 -9.97 6.21
CA ILE A 180 -17.56 -10.29 7.51
C ILE A 180 -18.62 -11.38 7.34
N ARG A 181 -19.50 -11.27 6.34
CA ARG A 181 -20.53 -12.29 6.08
C ARG A 181 -19.92 -13.65 5.77
N VAL A 182 -18.94 -13.70 4.87
CA VAL A 182 -18.26 -14.95 4.49
C VAL A 182 -17.55 -15.58 5.68
N VAL A 183 -16.80 -14.79 6.47
CA VAL A 183 -16.09 -15.32 7.64
C VAL A 183 -17.08 -15.83 8.69
N ARG A 184 -18.15 -15.12 8.98
CA ARG A 184 -19.17 -15.58 9.94
C ARG A 184 -19.87 -16.87 9.51
N ALA A 185 -20.10 -17.06 8.21
CA ALA A 185 -20.69 -18.27 7.66
C ALA A 185 -19.71 -19.47 7.69
N ALA A 186 -18.47 -19.26 7.26
CA ALA A 186 -17.48 -20.33 7.13
C ALA A 186 -16.71 -20.64 8.42
N LEU A 187 -16.49 -19.64 9.28
CA LEU A 187 -15.67 -19.70 10.50
C LEU A 187 -16.39 -18.99 11.66
N PRO A 188 -17.53 -19.48 12.13
CA PRO A 188 -18.38 -18.78 13.12
C PRO A 188 -17.70 -18.52 14.46
N HIS A 189 -16.64 -19.26 14.78
CA HIS A 189 -15.85 -19.11 16.00
C HIS A 189 -14.69 -18.13 15.88
N ALA A 190 -14.30 -17.73 14.64
CA ALA A 190 -13.14 -16.88 14.43
C ALA A 190 -13.42 -15.43 14.82
N ALA A 191 -12.47 -14.81 15.52
CA ALA A 191 -12.46 -13.37 15.75
C ALA A 191 -12.11 -12.65 14.44
N ILE A 192 -12.78 -11.52 14.19
CA ILE A 192 -12.55 -10.68 13.01
C ILE A 192 -11.96 -9.35 13.48
N ASP A 193 -10.76 -9.01 13.00
CA ASP A 193 -10.20 -7.67 13.07
C ASP A 193 -10.42 -6.99 11.72
N LEU A 194 -11.18 -5.90 11.70
CA LEU A 194 -11.43 -5.10 10.50
C LEU A 194 -10.68 -3.79 10.58
N VAL A 195 -9.88 -3.48 9.56
CA VAL A 195 -9.12 -2.22 9.50
C VAL A 195 -9.63 -1.34 8.37
N LEU A 196 -10.00 -0.09 8.71
CA LEU A 196 -10.51 0.92 7.78
C LEU A 196 -9.87 2.29 8.03
N GLY A 197 -9.90 3.16 7.02
CA GLY A 197 -9.65 4.58 7.19
C GLY A 197 -10.87 5.32 7.75
N ALA A 198 -10.65 6.50 8.37
CA ALA A 198 -11.74 7.32 8.94
C ALA A 198 -12.75 7.79 7.88
N GLY A 199 -12.32 7.90 6.61
CA GLY A 199 -13.17 8.30 5.49
C GLY A 199 -13.95 7.17 4.82
N ALA A 200 -13.92 5.93 5.33
CA ALA A 200 -14.62 4.81 4.71
C ALA A 200 -16.16 5.01 4.77
N PRO A 201 -16.89 4.91 3.63
CA PRO A 201 -18.33 5.23 3.56
C PRO A 201 -19.20 4.42 4.53
N HIS A 202 -18.83 3.16 4.74
CA HIS A 202 -19.61 2.22 5.56
C HIS A 202 -19.20 2.18 7.04
N LEU A 203 -18.23 3.02 7.45
CA LEU A 203 -17.65 3.02 8.80
C LEU A 203 -18.70 3.15 9.91
N LYS A 204 -19.68 4.05 9.75
CA LYS A 204 -20.74 4.27 10.75
C LYS A 204 -21.59 3.02 10.97
N ARG A 205 -21.97 2.33 9.90
CA ARG A 205 -22.75 1.08 9.95
C ARG A 205 -21.93 -0.02 10.63
N LEU A 206 -20.68 -0.21 10.19
CA LEU A 206 -19.79 -1.25 10.72
C LEU A 206 -19.44 -1.05 12.20
N ARG A 207 -19.41 0.21 12.69
CA ARG A 207 -19.30 0.50 14.13
C ARG A 207 -20.49 -0.03 14.94
N GLY A 208 -21.69 0.01 14.37
CA GLY A 208 -22.88 -0.55 15.02
C GLY A 208 -22.90 -2.07 15.05
N GLU A 209 -22.17 -2.74 14.17
CA GLU A 209 -22.02 -4.20 14.12
C GLU A 209 -20.88 -4.71 15.02
N ALA A 210 -19.89 -3.85 15.30
CA ALA A 210 -18.80 -4.15 16.22
C ALA A 210 -19.30 -4.09 17.66
N GLY A 211 -19.02 -5.15 18.45
CA GLY A 211 -19.47 -5.26 19.82
C GLY A 211 -18.37 -5.82 20.73
N PRO A 212 -18.55 -5.71 22.07
CA PRO A 212 -17.67 -6.36 23.02
C PRO A 212 -17.87 -7.88 22.94
N GLY A 213 -16.82 -8.64 22.64
CA GLY A 213 -16.83 -10.10 22.61
C GLY A 213 -15.99 -10.69 21.46
N PRO A 214 -15.92 -12.00 21.33
CA PRO A 214 -15.22 -12.67 20.24
C PRO A 214 -16.04 -12.55 18.95
N GLY A 215 -16.03 -11.41 18.31
CA GLY A 215 -16.83 -11.14 17.15
C GLY A 215 -16.05 -10.28 16.17
N LEU A 216 -16.50 -9.05 16.01
CA LEU A 216 -15.92 -8.05 15.13
C LEU A 216 -15.28 -6.94 15.95
N THR A 217 -13.97 -6.75 15.80
CA THR A 217 -13.23 -5.60 16.32
C THR A 217 -12.89 -4.66 15.17
N LEU A 218 -13.30 -3.40 15.29
CA LEU A 218 -13.04 -2.38 14.28
C LEU A 218 -11.85 -1.51 14.71
N HIS A 219 -10.89 -1.40 13.82
CA HIS A 219 -9.69 -0.56 13.94
C HIS A 219 -9.73 0.53 12.89
N VAL A 220 -9.58 1.80 13.30
CA VAL A 220 -9.69 2.97 12.40
C VAL A 220 -8.41 3.77 12.46
N ASP A 221 -7.85 4.10 11.29
CA ASP A 221 -6.63 4.92 11.13
C ASP A 221 -5.46 4.49 12.03
N ILE A 222 -5.24 3.20 12.16
CA ILE A 222 -4.14 2.67 12.97
C ILE A 222 -2.78 2.95 12.34
N ASP A 223 -1.77 3.03 13.17
CA ASP A 223 -0.38 3.21 12.72
C ASP A 223 0.26 1.91 12.21
N ALA A 224 1.50 2.00 11.76
CA ALA A 224 2.25 0.86 11.22
C ALA A 224 2.53 -0.22 12.27
N ALA A 225 2.78 0.17 13.52
CA ALA A 225 3.09 -0.76 14.61
C ALA A 225 1.85 -1.59 14.98
N ALA A 226 0.69 -0.93 15.15
CA ALA A 226 -0.59 -1.59 15.40
C ALA A 226 -0.99 -2.51 14.24
N MET A 227 -0.77 -2.08 12.98
CA MET A 227 -1.04 -2.90 11.80
C MET A 227 -0.16 -4.16 11.78
N ALA A 228 1.14 -4.01 12.03
CA ALA A 228 2.09 -5.14 12.07
C ALA A 228 1.74 -6.13 13.20
N ASP A 229 1.27 -5.63 14.36
CA ASP A 229 0.79 -6.48 15.46
C ASP A 229 -0.47 -7.25 15.07
N LEU A 230 -1.47 -6.61 14.46
CA LEU A 230 -2.67 -7.29 13.95
C LEU A 230 -2.31 -8.37 12.93
N MET A 231 -1.47 -8.05 11.95
CA MET A 231 -1.01 -9.01 10.96
C MET A 231 -0.22 -10.17 11.57
N THR A 232 0.56 -9.91 12.62
CA THR A 232 1.31 -10.96 13.33
C THR A 232 0.37 -11.91 14.04
N ARG A 233 -0.70 -11.42 14.66
CA ARG A 233 -1.67 -12.21 15.42
C ARG A 233 -2.72 -12.92 14.56
N ALA A 234 -2.95 -12.46 13.33
CA ALA A 234 -3.93 -13.06 12.43
C ALA A 234 -3.43 -14.41 11.87
N ASP A 235 -4.34 -15.34 11.64
CA ASP A 235 -4.10 -16.66 11.03
C ASP A 235 -4.36 -16.60 9.52
N LEU A 236 -5.30 -15.74 9.11
CA LEU A 236 -5.69 -15.52 7.72
C LEU A 236 -5.99 -14.03 7.51
N ALA A 237 -5.66 -13.51 6.34
CA ALA A 237 -6.14 -12.21 5.90
C ALA A 237 -7.10 -12.34 4.70
N ILE A 238 -8.11 -11.45 4.66
CA ILE A 238 -8.90 -11.18 3.46
C ILE A 238 -8.69 -9.71 3.12
N GLY A 239 -8.25 -9.41 1.90
CA GLY A 239 -7.95 -8.02 1.57
C GLY A 239 -7.71 -7.72 0.12
N ALA A 240 -7.65 -6.43 -0.19
CA ALA A 240 -7.37 -5.94 -1.52
C ALA A 240 -5.91 -6.17 -1.96
N GLY A 241 -5.68 -6.18 -3.27
CA GLY A 241 -4.37 -6.37 -3.90
C GLY A 241 -3.46 -5.13 -3.93
N GLY A 242 -3.73 -4.10 -3.12
CA GLY A 242 -2.89 -2.90 -3.03
C GLY A 242 -1.63 -3.08 -2.18
N GLY A 243 -0.96 -1.98 -1.81
CA GLY A 243 0.32 -1.97 -1.08
C GLY A 243 0.36 -2.83 0.19
N GLY A 244 -0.76 -2.92 0.92
CA GLY A 244 -0.89 -3.81 2.08
C GLY A 244 -0.71 -5.30 1.78
N ALA A 245 -0.81 -5.72 0.51
CA ALA A 245 -0.55 -7.11 0.14
C ALA A 245 0.92 -7.50 0.34
N LEU A 246 1.86 -6.60 0.01
CA LEU A 246 3.29 -6.83 0.22
C LEU A 246 3.65 -6.83 1.71
N GLU A 247 2.96 -6.03 2.53
CA GLU A 247 3.11 -6.05 4.00
C GLU A 247 2.66 -7.40 4.58
N ARG A 248 1.52 -7.94 4.14
CA ARG A 248 1.06 -9.29 4.52
C ARG A 248 2.07 -10.36 4.12
N CYS A 249 2.61 -10.29 2.90
CA CYS A 249 3.65 -11.21 2.43
C CYS A 249 4.94 -11.10 3.26
N ALA A 250 5.35 -9.87 3.63
CA ALA A 250 6.52 -9.67 4.47
C ALA A 250 6.40 -10.37 5.83
N LEU A 251 5.20 -10.49 6.37
CA LEU A 251 4.92 -11.19 7.62
C LEU A 251 4.49 -12.66 7.42
N GLY A 252 4.52 -13.17 6.19
CA GLY A 252 4.11 -14.55 5.87
C GLY A 252 2.64 -14.82 6.19
N LEU A 253 1.77 -13.81 6.20
CA LEU A 253 0.35 -13.96 6.54
C LEU A 253 -0.42 -14.57 5.37
N PRO A 254 -0.99 -15.79 5.52
CA PRO A 254 -1.84 -16.39 4.50
C PRO A 254 -2.95 -15.42 4.09
N THR A 255 -3.15 -15.25 2.79
CA THR A 255 -4.03 -14.19 2.30
C THR A 255 -4.96 -14.69 1.20
N ILE A 256 -6.25 -14.36 1.34
CA ILE A 256 -7.23 -14.37 0.26
C ILE A 256 -7.32 -12.95 -0.30
N LEU A 257 -6.99 -12.81 -1.59
CA LEU A 257 -7.03 -11.54 -2.31
C LEU A 257 -8.37 -11.36 -3.01
N VAL A 258 -8.87 -10.13 -2.97
CA VAL A 258 -9.99 -9.67 -3.78
C VAL A 258 -9.52 -8.47 -4.60
N ILE A 259 -9.76 -8.49 -5.91
CA ILE A 259 -9.48 -7.35 -6.79
C ILE A 259 -10.63 -6.37 -6.68
N VAL A 260 -10.36 -5.18 -6.15
CA VAL A 260 -11.34 -4.08 -6.00
C VAL A 260 -11.09 -2.92 -6.96
N ALA A 261 -9.97 -2.94 -7.71
CA ALA A 261 -9.61 -1.94 -8.70
C ALA A 261 -8.71 -2.57 -9.79
N GLU A 262 -8.79 -2.05 -11.01
CA GLU A 262 -8.11 -2.62 -12.17
C GLU A 262 -6.58 -2.68 -12.00
N ASN A 263 -5.98 -1.62 -11.42
CA ASN A 263 -4.54 -1.54 -11.15
C ASN A 263 -4.01 -2.61 -10.18
N GLN A 264 -4.89 -3.34 -9.49
CA GLN A 264 -4.50 -4.43 -8.57
C GLN A 264 -4.30 -5.78 -9.26
N ARG A 265 -4.69 -5.92 -10.53
CA ARG A 265 -4.65 -7.21 -11.24
C ARG A 265 -3.24 -7.77 -11.34
N TYR A 266 -2.27 -6.95 -11.71
CA TYR A 266 -0.87 -7.39 -11.88
C TYR A 266 -0.27 -7.85 -10.55
N VAL A 267 -0.48 -7.08 -9.48
CA VAL A 267 -0.02 -7.45 -8.14
C VAL A 267 -0.67 -8.76 -7.69
N ALA A 268 -1.98 -8.90 -7.88
CA ALA A 268 -2.72 -10.11 -7.51
C ALA A 268 -2.22 -11.33 -8.29
N ALA A 269 -2.06 -11.22 -9.61
CA ALA A 269 -1.54 -12.30 -10.46
C ALA A 269 -0.14 -12.74 -10.01
N GLY A 270 0.78 -11.78 -9.85
CA GLY A 270 2.15 -12.09 -9.42
C GLY A 270 2.24 -12.74 -8.02
N LEU A 271 1.35 -12.35 -7.09
CA LEU A 271 1.29 -12.99 -5.78
C LEU A 271 0.72 -14.42 -5.83
N VAL A 272 -0.26 -14.65 -6.68
CA VAL A 272 -0.82 -16.00 -6.91
C VAL A 272 0.20 -16.91 -7.57
N ASP A 273 0.88 -16.44 -8.63
CA ASP A 273 1.92 -17.19 -9.34
C ASP A 273 3.10 -17.54 -8.42
N ALA A 274 3.44 -16.65 -7.49
CA ALA A 274 4.45 -16.91 -6.46
C ALA A 274 3.95 -17.82 -5.31
N GLY A 275 2.70 -18.25 -5.31
CA GLY A 275 2.10 -19.04 -4.22
C GLY A 275 1.94 -18.27 -2.90
N ALA A 276 2.04 -16.93 -2.93
CA ALA A 276 2.00 -16.07 -1.75
C ALA A 276 0.58 -15.69 -1.32
N ALA A 277 -0.41 -15.89 -2.19
CA ALA A 277 -1.82 -15.62 -1.91
C ALA A 277 -2.74 -16.50 -2.75
N ARG A 278 -4.03 -16.55 -2.37
CA ARG A 278 -5.10 -17.11 -3.18
C ARG A 278 -6.03 -16.00 -3.63
N LEU A 279 -6.41 -15.99 -4.92
CA LEU A 279 -7.35 -15.02 -5.47
C LEU A 279 -8.77 -15.58 -5.35
N ALA A 280 -9.67 -14.80 -4.74
CA ALA A 280 -11.11 -15.09 -4.71
C ALA A 280 -11.81 -14.65 -6.01
N GLY A 281 -11.31 -13.58 -6.65
CA GLY A 281 -11.87 -13.00 -7.87
C GLY A 281 -11.93 -11.47 -7.80
N ARG A 282 -12.70 -10.89 -8.72
CA ARG A 282 -13.08 -9.46 -8.68
C ARG A 282 -14.27 -9.30 -7.75
N ILE A 283 -14.34 -8.17 -7.05
CA ILE A 283 -15.42 -7.91 -6.07
C ILE A 283 -16.82 -8.02 -6.70
N GLU A 284 -16.95 -7.56 -7.96
CA GLU A 284 -18.21 -7.60 -8.70
C GLU A 284 -18.66 -9.01 -9.10
N GLU A 285 -17.75 -9.98 -9.09
CA GLU A 285 -17.96 -11.38 -9.50
C GLU A 285 -18.20 -12.31 -8.32
N ILE A 286 -17.94 -11.83 -7.09
CA ILE A 286 -18.07 -12.65 -5.88
C ILE A 286 -19.52 -12.58 -5.40
N ASP A 287 -20.26 -13.67 -5.62
CA ASP A 287 -21.57 -13.85 -5.00
C ASP A 287 -21.39 -14.32 -3.54
N ALA A 288 -22.12 -13.67 -2.64
CA ALA A 288 -22.12 -14.00 -1.22
C ALA A 288 -23.20 -15.05 -0.88
N GLY A 289 -23.66 -15.84 -1.92
CA GLY A 289 -24.72 -16.81 -1.85
C GLY A 289 -24.83 -17.67 -0.61
#